data_30d818f7d95b5cf92f096adea1d94af6
#
_entry.id   30d818f7d95b5cf92f096adea1d94af6
#
_cell.length_a   1.000
_cell.length_b   1.000
_cell.length_c   1.000
_cell.angle_alpha   90.00
_cell.angle_beta   90.00
_cell.angle_gamma   90.00
#
_symmetry.space_group_name_H-M   'P 1'
#
loop_
_entity.id
_entity.type
_entity.pdbx_description
1 polymer ?
#
loop_
_entity_poly.entity_id
_entity_poly.type
_entity_poly.pdbx_seq_one_letter_code
_entity_poly.pdbx_strand_id
1 'polypeptide(L)'
;MIIKPFNAVHIGLFVFAAAVIMLLYFCLSRTKEKTRRWVIVAICIANIVGFLIYKVALSHDADFLRISGIVRFNWWNELPLQLCNINMFLIPIGLLTGRRSITGFSFFVAPLGAVMALVFPESAFCGYSLFLPRMLGFYGTHIVIFICGISLATLGIYRPRLGDFPGIYLTLCCLAGGAHAVNLILRRTVCPFANYFYTYPADISILRLFWRWIPCPLLYLLPGLLILGAYMLTLWGTFALCEKAGASFGKHHKK
;
A
#
# COMPACT_ATOMS: atom_id res chain seq x y z
N MET A 1 6.28 -12.88 21.22
CA MET A 1 6.80 -11.56 20.77
C MET A 1 5.61 -10.63 20.58
N ILE A 2 5.43 -9.65 21.49
CA ILE A 2 4.31 -8.70 21.42
C ILE A 2 4.73 -7.53 20.52
N ILE A 3 3.88 -7.16 19.55
CA ILE A 3 4.12 -6.04 18.66
C ILE A 3 3.37 -4.79 19.15
N LYS A 4 4.12 -3.68 19.26
CA LYS A 4 3.61 -2.34 19.54
C LYS A 4 4.34 -1.35 18.64
N PRO A 5 3.74 -0.22 18.26
CA PRO A 5 4.43 0.81 17.47
C PRO A 5 5.80 1.14 18.07
N PHE A 6 6.81 1.13 17.22
CA PHE A 6 8.21 1.46 17.52
C PHE A 6 8.93 0.58 18.57
N ASN A 7 8.35 -0.55 19.00
CA ASN A 7 9.12 -1.50 19.80
C ASN A 7 10.11 -2.33 18.95
N ALA A 8 11.00 -3.08 19.58
CA ALA A 8 12.03 -3.86 18.88
C ALA A 8 11.45 -4.85 17.85
N VAL A 9 10.28 -5.44 18.14
CA VAL A 9 9.58 -6.34 17.20
C VAL A 9 9.11 -5.60 15.97
N HIS A 10 8.49 -4.44 16.17
CA HIS A 10 8.00 -3.59 15.09
C HIS A 10 9.15 -3.05 14.20
N ILE A 11 10.22 -2.55 14.82
CA ILE A 11 11.44 -2.12 14.10
C ILE A 11 12.07 -3.31 13.37
N GLY A 12 12.12 -4.48 14.00
CA GLY A 12 12.61 -5.72 13.39
C GLY A 12 11.89 -6.09 12.10
N LEU A 13 10.58 -5.83 11.98
CA LEU A 13 9.84 -6.04 10.75
C LEU A 13 10.30 -5.12 9.61
N PHE A 14 10.63 -3.86 9.88
CA PHE A 14 11.19 -2.95 8.86
C PHE A 14 12.61 -3.34 8.47
N VAL A 15 13.43 -3.77 9.44
CA VAL A 15 14.78 -4.31 9.17
C VAL A 15 14.68 -5.57 8.31
N PHE A 16 13.76 -6.46 8.62
CA PHE A 16 13.47 -7.65 7.80
C PHE A 16 13.06 -7.26 6.38
N ALA A 17 12.13 -6.31 6.23
CA ALA A 17 11.71 -5.83 4.92
C ALA A 17 12.89 -5.24 4.11
N ALA A 18 13.74 -4.43 4.75
CA ALA A 18 14.94 -3.89 4.12
C ALA A 18 15.92 -4.99 3.69
N ALA A 19 16.13 -6.01 4.52
CA ALA A 19 16.98 -7.15 4.19
C ALA A 19 16.43 -7.94 2.99
N VAL A 20 15.10 -8.16 2.93
CA VAL A 20 14.48 -8.83 1.78
C VAL A 20 14.59 -7.99 0.50
N ILE A 21 14.41 -6.67 0.58
CA ILE A 21 14.60 -5.77 -0.58
C ILE A 21 16.05 -5.84 -1.08
N MET A 22 17.03 -5.81 -0.18
CA MET A 22 18.45 -5.98 -0.54
C MET A 22 18.72 -7.35 -1.18
N LEU A 23 18.19 -8.43 -0.61
CA LEU A 23 18.30 -9.76 -1.17
C LEU A 23 17.72 -9.83 -2.59
N LEU A 24 16.51 -9.32 -2.79
CA LEU A 24 15.90 -9.25 -4.12
C LEU A 24 16.77 -8.45 -5.09
N TYR A 25 17.32 -7.33 -4.65
CA TYR A 25 18.23 -6.53 -5.46
C TYR A 25 19.48 -7.34 -5.86
N PHE A 26 20.19 -7.98 -4.93
CA PHE A 26 21.40 -8.76 -5.23
C PHE A 26 21.10 -9.95 -6.15
N CYS A 27 20.01 -10.66 -5.91
CA CYS A 27 19.64 -11.84 -6.71
C CYS A 27 19.15 -11.45 -8.12
N LEU A 28 18.45 -10.32 -8.25
CA LEU A 28 17.70 -10.00 -9.48
C LEU A 28 18.31 -8.85 -10.30
N SER A 29 19.19 -8.01 -9.72
CA SER A 29 19.74 -6.83 -10.42
C SER A 29 20.42 -7.15 -11.75
N ARG A 30 21.05 -8.32 -11.85
CA ARG A 30 21.75 -8.80 -13.06
C ARG A 30 20.86 -9.63 -13.99
N THR A 31 19.59 -9.88 -13.62
CA THR A 31 18.67 -10.67 -14.44
C THR A 31 17.95 -9.81 -15.47
N LYS A 32 17.29 -10.45 -16.45
CA LYS A 32 16.48 -9.76 -17.45
C LYS A 32 15.26 -9.09 -16.77
N GLU A 33 14.82 -7.93 -17.28
CA GLU A 33 13.68 -7.21 -16.76
C GLU A 33 12.41 -8.09 -16.67
N LYS A 34 12.18 -8.94 -17.67
CA LYS A 34 11.08 -9.89 -17.67
C LYS A 34 11.09 -10.79 -16.42
N THR A 35 12.26 -11.33 -16.04
CA THR A 35 12.41 -12.17 -14.85
C THR A 35 12.08 -11.38 -13.58
N ARG A 36 12.62 -10.15 -13.44
CA ARG A 36 12.31 -9.26 -12.31
C ARG A 36 10.81 -9.00 -12.16
N ARG A 37 10.13 -8.67 -13.26
CA ARG A 37 8.68 -8.46 -13.28
C ARG A 37 7.91 -9.70 -12.83
N TRP A 38 8.24 -10.88 -13.36
CA TRP A 38 7.55 -12.12 -12.99
C TRP A 38 7.77 -12.53 -11.53
N VAL A 39 8.95 -12.29 -10.96
CA VAL A 39 9.21 -12.56 -9.53
C VAL A 39 8.31 -11.66 -8.66
N ILE A 40 8.22 -10.36 -8.96
CA ILE A 40 7.33 -9.45 -8.20
C ILE A 40 5.87 -9.85 -8.37
N VAL A 41 5.44 -10.24 -9.58
CA VAL A 41 4.08 -10.76 -9.82
C VAL A 41 3.82 -12.00 -8.97
N ALA A 42 4.75 -12.96 -8.93
CA ALA A 42 4.61 -14.18 -8.13
C ALA A 42 4.50 -13.87 -6.63
N ILE A 43 5.31 -12.93 -6.11
CA ILE A 43 5.24 -12.48 -4.72
C ILE A 43 3.86 -11.84 -4.43
N CYS A 44 3.34 -11.01 -5.33
CA CYS A 44 2.01 -10.41 -5.16
C CYS A 44 0.89 -11.48 -5.18
N ILE A 45 0.97 -12.47 -6.06
CA ILE A 45 0.00 -13.59 -6.10
C ILE A 45 0.05 -14.37 -4.79
N ALA A 46 1.25 -14.71 -4.30
CA ALA A 46 1.40 -15.37 -3.00
C ALA A 46 0.80 -14.54 -1.86
N ASN A 47 0.99 -13.20 -1.90
CA ASN A 47 0.39 -12.28 -0.93
C ASN A 47 -1.14 -12.27 -0.99
N ILE A 48 -1.73 -12.30 -2.19
CA ILE A 48 -3.20 -12.38 -2.38
C ILE A 48 -3.72 -13.68 -1.75
N VAL A 49 -3.08 -14.81 -2.03
CA VAL A 49 -3.46 -16.10 -1.43
C VAL A 49 -3.33 -16.05 0.09
N GLY A 50 -2.21 -15.53 0.61
CA GLY A 50 -1.98 -15.35 2.04
C GLY A 50 -3.03 -14.44 2.68
N PHE A 51 -3.42 -13.36 2.00
CA PHE A 51 -4.48 -12.46 2.44
C PHE A 51 -5.84 -13.19 2.57
N LEU A 52 -6.22 -14.01 1.59
CA LEU A 52 -7.46 -14.78 1.65
C LEU A 52 -7.45 -15.78 2.82
N ILE A 53 -6.36 -16.51 3.01
CA ILE A 53 -6.17 -17.44 4.13
C ILE A 53 -6.28 -16.68 5.46
N TYR A 54 -5.61 -15.53 5.57
CA TYR A 54 -5.68 -14.67 6.74
C TYR A 54 -7.12 -14.21 7.05
N LYS A 55 -7.90 -13.81 6.02
CA LYS A 55 -9.30 -13.37 6.24
C LYS A 55 -10.19 -14.52 6.70
N VAL A 56 -9.97 -15.73 6.22
CA VAL A 56 -10.65 -16.92 6.73
C VAL A 56 -10.27 -17.16 8.21
N ALA A 57 -8.99 -17.09 8.56
CA ALA A 57 -8.56 -17.23 9.95
C ALA A 57 -9.17 -16.12 10.85
N LEU A 58 -9.22 -14.88 10.36
CA LEU A 58 -9.80 -13.73 11.07
C LEU A 58 -11.30 -13.91 11.33
N SER A 59 -12.04 -14.53 10.41
CA SER A 59 -13.48 -14.78 10.57
C SER A 59 -13.81 -15.75 11.71
N HIS A 60 -12.84 -16.54 12.18
CA HIS A 60 -12.95 -17.47 13.29
C HIS A 60 -12.23 -16.97 14.57
N ASP A 61 -11.62 -15.78 14.55
CA ASP A 61 -10.89 -15.19 15.68
C ASP A 61 -11.88 -14.49 16.64
N ALA A 62 -12.29 -15.20 17.69
CA ALA A 62 -13.23 -14.67 18.70
C ALA A 62 -12.69 -13.42 19.41
N ASP A 63 -11.37 -13.32 19.63
CA ASP A 63 -10.75 -12.13 20.23
C ASP A 63 -10.82 -10.92 19.29
N PHE A 64 -10.62 -11.14 18.00
CA PHE A 64 -10.81 -10.09 16.99
C PHE A 64 -12.24 -9.55 17.01
N LEU A 65 -13.24 -10.44 16.97
CA LEU A 65 -14.65 -10.05 16.99
C LEU A 65 -14.97 -9.24 18.25
N ARG A 66 -14.52 -9.70 19.41
CA ARG A 66 -14.73 -9.02 20.70
C ARG A 66 -14.07 -7.63 20.74
N ILE A 67 -12.81 -7.51 20.33
CA ILE A 67 -12.05 -6.25 20.37
C ILE A 67 -12.62 -5.23 19.38
N SER A 68 -13.07 -5.71 18.22
CA SER A 68 -13.67 -4.88 17.18
C SER A 68 -15.14 -4.53 17.48
N GLY A 69 -15.72 -5.07 18.58
CA GLY A 69 -17.10 -4.81 18.95
C GLY A 69 -18.14 -5.37 17.98
N ILE A 70 -17.79 -6.41 17.21
CA ILE A 70 -18.65 -7.02 16.20
C ILE A 70 -19.15 -8.40 16.68
N VAL A 71 -20.47 -8.61 16.56
CA VAL A 71 -21.10 -9.87 16.95
C VAL A 71 -20.83 -11.00 15.94
N ARG A 72 -20.79 -10.64 14.66
CA ARG A 72 -20.58 -11.59 13.55
C ARG A 72 -19.69 -10.98 12.49
N PHE A 73 -18.70 -11.76 12.02
CA PHE A 73 -17.80 -11.36 10.94
C PHE A 73 -18.59 -11.02 9.67
N ASN A 74 -18.31 -9.85 9.10
CA ASN A 74 -18.96 -9.39 7.88
C ASN A 74 -17.92 -9.30 6.75
N TRP A 75 -17.96 -10.26 5.84
CA TRP A 75 -17.07 -10.33 4.68
C TRP A 75 -17.12 -9.08 3.81
N TRP A 76 -18.27 -8.41 3.76
CA TRP A 76 -18.43 -7.16 3.00
C TRP A 76 -17.69 -5.97 3.62
N ASN A 77 -17.26 -6.07 4.87
CA ASN A 77 -16.42 -5.08 5.52
C ASN A 77 -14.93 -5.38 5.38
N GLU A 78 -14.59 -6.58 4.92
CA GLU A 78 -13.22 -7.08 4.87
C GLU A 78 -12.67 -7.25 3.45
N LEU A 79 -13.37 -6.68 2.46
CA LEU A 79 -12.89 -6.69 1.06
C LEU A 79 -11.55 -5.94 0.96
N PRO A 80 -10.63 -6.39 0.07
CA PRO A 80 -9.31 -5.79 -0.09
C PRO A 80 -9.35 -4.46 -0.88
N LEU A 81 -10.32 -3.60 -0.58
CA LEU A 81 -10.57 -2.34 -1.28
C LEU A 81 -9.99 -1.11 -0.57
N GLN A 82 -9.27 -1.27 0.53
CA GLN A 82 -8.51 -0.17 1.12
C GLN A 82 -7.30 0.18 0.26
N LEU A 83 -6.90 1.45 0.29
CA LEU A 83 -5.83 2.00 -0.55
C LEU A 83 -4.51 1.21 -0.48
N CYS A 84 -4.17 0.68 0.69
CA CYS A 84 -2.99 -0.18 0.87
C CYS A 84 -3.22 -1.55 0.22
N ASN A 85 -4.34 -2.22 0.50
CA ASN A 85 -4.58 -3.60 0.07
C ASN A 85 -4.80 -3.72 -1.44
N ILE A 86 -5.42 -2.73 -2.10
CA ILE A 86 -5.66 -2.78 -3.54
C ILE A 86 -4.35 -2.87 -4.34
N ASN A 87 -3.24 -2.41 -3.76
CA ASN A 87 -1.94 -2.46 -4.42
C ASN A 87 -1.40 -3.89 -4.60
N MET A 88 -1.84 -4.88 -3.81
CA MET A 88 -1.47 -6.28 -4.08
C MET A 88 -2.01 -6.79 -5.42
N PHE A 89 -3.09 -6.17 -5.95
CA PHE A 89 -3.65 -6.43 -7.28
C PHE A 89 -3.08 -5.48 -8.34
N LEU A 90 -2.91 -4.20 -8.01
CA LEU A 90 -2.48 -3.20 -8.98
C LEU A 90 -1.02 -3.36 -9.40
N ILE A 91 -0.14 -3.79 -8.50
CA ILE A 91 1.26 -4.08 -8.85
C ILE A 91 1.32 -5.14 -9.97
N PRO A 92 0.77 -6.35 -9.82
CA PRO A 92 0.82 -7.35 -10.89
C PRO A 92 0.05 -6.91 -12.14
N ILE A 93 -1.10 -6.24 -12.02
CA ILE A 93 -1.83 -5.71 -13.17
C ILE A 93 -0.98 -4.71 -13.94
N GLY A 94 -0.34 -3.75 -13.27
CA GLY A 94 0.53 -2.76 -13.91
C GLY A 94 1.73 -3.40 -14.61
N LEU A 95 2.34 -4.42 -13.99
CA LEU A 95 3.49 -5.15 -14.54
C LEU A 95 3.12 -6.01 -15.75
N LEU A 96 1.98 -6.68 -15.71
CA LEU A 96 1.51 -7.55 -16.79
C LEU A 96 0.98 -6.76 -17.99
N THR A 97 0.25 -5.66 -17.74
CA THR A 97 -0.30 -4.81 -18.80
C THR A 97 0.70 -3.80 -19.35
N GLY A 98 1.83 -3.58 -18.67
CA GLY A 98 2.81 -2.55 -19.03
C GLY A 98 2.31 -1.11 -18.88
N ARG A 99 1.15 -0.89 -18.24
CA ARG A 99 0.57 0.45 -18.07
C ARG A 99 1.34 1.25 -17.00
N ARG A 100 2.08 2.26 -17.45
CA ARG A 100 2.90 3.11 -16.57
C ARG A 100 2.09 3.85 -15.51
N SER A 101 0.85 4.26 -15.80
CA SER A 101 -0.02 4.93 -14.83
C SER A 101 -0.34 4.06 -13.62
N ILE A 102 -0.63 2.77 -13.84
CA ILE A 102 -0.93 1.80 -12.78
C ILE A 102 0.34 1.45 -12.00
N THR A 103 1.44 1.15 -12.71
CA THR A 103 2.72 0.84 -12.05
C THR A 103 3.24 2.05 -11.27
N GLY A 104 3.11 3.26 -11.82
CA GLY A 104 3.49 4.50 -11.16
C GLY A 104 2.63 4.80 -9.94
N PHE A 105 1.31 4.59 -10.03
CA PHE A 105 0.43 4.67 -8.87
C PHE A 105 0.92 3.76 -7.74
N SER A 106 1.16 2.48 -8.05
CA SER A 106 1.64 1.52 -7.05
C SER A 106 3.03 1.86 -6.51
N PHE A 107 3.94 2.39 -7.35
CA PHE A 107 5.25 2.86 -6.91
C PHE A 107 5.16 3.93 -5.81
N PHE A 108 4.27 4.91 -5.97
CA PHE A 108 4.12 5.98 -4.99
C PHE A 108 3.26 5.56 -3.80
N VAL A 109 2.15 4.87 -4.05
CA VAL A 109 1.09 4.67 -3.06
C VAL A 109 1.26 3.38 -2.26
N ALA A 110 1.82 2.31 -2.85
CA ALA A 110 1.95 1.04 -2.13
C ALA A 110 2.89 1.14 -0.91
N PRO A 111 4.13 1.70 -1.02
CA PRO A 111 4.99 1.87 0.14
C PRO A 111 4.39 2.83 1.18
N LEU A 112 3.81 3.95 0.73
CA LEU A 112 3.20 4.95 1.61
C LEU A 112 2.03 4.35 2.40
N GLY A 113 1.09 3.71 1.71
CA GLY A 113 -0.08 3.10 2.34
C GLY A 113 0.29 1.96 3.29
N ALA A 114 1.28 1.13 2.91
CA ALA A 114 1.76 0.06 3.77
C ALA A 114 2.43 0.60 5.05
N VAL A 115 3.30 1.61 4.93
CA VAL A 115 3.93 2.26 6.10
C VAL A 115 2.89 2.88 7.01
N MET A 116 1.90 3.59 6.45
CA MET A 116 0.83 4.18 7.27
C MET A 116 0.06 3.13 8.06
N ALA A 117 -0.30 2.00 7.44
CA ALA A 117 -0.98 0.90 8.13
C ALA A 117 -0.10 0.26 9.22
N LEU A 118 1.19 0.09 8.96
CA LEU A 118 2.13 -0.50 9.91
C LEU A 118 2.42 0.43 11.11
N VAL A 119 2.56 1.74 10.87
CA VAL A 119 2.89 2.73 11.91
C VAL A 119 1.67 3.11 12.75
N PHE A 120 0.48 3.11 12.15
CA PHE A 120 -0.79 3.46 12.81
C PHE A 120 -1.79 2.30 12.76
N PRO A 121 -1.45 1.13 13.34
CA PRO A 121 -2.35 -0.01 13.31
C PRO A 121 -3.58 0.25 14.19
N GLU A 122 -4.73 -0.29 13.77
CA GLU A 122 -5.93 -0.31 14.60
C GLU A 122 -5.72 -1.12 15.89
N SER A 123 -6.53 -0.89 16.91
CA SER A 123 -6.40 -1.52 18.23
C SER A 123 -6.40 -3.05 18.18
N ALA A 124 -7.15 -3.65 17.25
CA ALA A 124 -7.18 -5.10 17.04
C ALA A 124 -5.86 -5.69 16.52
N PHE A 125 -4.97 -4.85 15.99
CA PHE A 125 -3.66 -5.22 15.44
C PHE A 125 -2.47 -4.63 16.21
N CYS A 126 -2.68 -4.25 17.48
CA CYS A 126 -1.65 -3.64 18.33
C CYS A 126 -1.66 -4.25 19.72
N GLY A 127 -0.49 -4.52 20.28
CA GLY A 127 -0.35 -5.02 21.66
C GLY A 127 -0.51 -6.54 21.83
N TYR A 128 -0.52 -7.29 20.74
CA TYR A 128 -0.68 -8.75 20.72
C TYR A 128 0.56 -9.47 20.23
N SER A 129 0.59 -10.80 20.40
CA SER A 129 1.67 -11.63 19.87
C SER A 129 1.70 -11.61 18.35
N LEU A 130 2.88 -11.37 17.76
CA LEU A 130 3.08 -11.40 16.31
C LEU A 130 2.67 -12.74 15.67
N PHE A 131 2.74 -13.84 16.43
CA PHE A 131 2.40 -15.20 15.95
C PHE A 131 0.91 -15.49 15.90
N LEU A 132 0.04 -14.60 16.37
CA LEU A 132 -1.40 -14.75 16.17
C LEU A 132 -1.72 -14.63 14.66
N PRO A 133 -2.60 -15.47 14.10
CA PRO A 133 -2.93 -15.45 12.68
C PRO A 133 -3.33 -14.06 12.16
N ARG A 134 -4.11 -13.30 12.94
CA ARG A 134 -4.52 -11.95 12.60
C ARG A 134 -3.33 -10.98 12.49
N MET A 135 -2.33 -11.13 13.39
CA MET A 135 -1.14 -10.27 13.39
C MET A 135 -0.23 -10.62 12.23
N LEU A 136 0.04 -11.92 12.01
CA LEU A 136 0.82 -12.38 10.85
C LEU A 136 0.17 -11.96 9.54
N GLY A 137 -1.14 -12.09 9.41
CA GLY A 137 -1.87 -11.70 8.21
C GLY A 137 -1.80 -10.19 7.96
N PHE A 138 -2.08 -9.37 8.96
CA PHE A 138 -2.05 -7.91 8.84
C PHE A 138 -0.64 -7.41 8.52
N TYR A 139 0.34 -7.70 9.38
CA TYR A 139 1.72 -7.23 9.20
C TYR A 139 2.38 -7.87 7.98
N GLY A 140 2.18 -9.17 7.74
CA GLY A 140 2.72 -9.89 6.60
C GLY A 140 2.26 -9.29 5.28
N THR A 141 0.95 -9.08 5.11
CA THR A 141 0.39 -8.47 3.90
C THR A 141 0.97 -7.09 3.62
N HIS A 142 1.02 -6.21 4.63
CA HIS A 142 1.52 -4.84 4.43
C HIS A 142 3.03 -4.80 4.19
N ILE A 143 3.81 -5.67 4.86
CA ILE A 143 5.26 -5.78 4.60
C ILE A 143 5.52 -6.25 3.17
N VAL A 144 4.78 -7.24 2.67
CA VAL A 144 4.95 -7.69 1.28
C VAL A 144 4.57 -6.60 0.28
N ILE A 145 3.49 -5.84 0.53
CA ILE A 145 3.11 -4.68 -0.30
C ILE A 145 4.22 -3.62 -0.29
N PHE A 146 4.79 -3.32 0.88
CA PHE A 146 5.92 -2.40 1.02
C PHE A 146 7.14 -2.87 0.23
N ILE A 147 7.55 -4.15 0.40
CA ILE A 147 8.68 -4.74 -0.32
C ILE A 147 8.46 -4.66 -1.84
N CYS A 148 7.29 -5.07 -2.33
CA CYS A 148 6.99 -5.03 -3.75
C CYS A 148 7.00 -3.60 -4.30
N GLY A 149 6.39 -2.65 -3.59
CA GLY A 149 6.36 -1.24 -3.99
C GLY A 149 7.75 -0.62 -4.11
N ILE A 150 8.62 -0.82 -3.10
CA ILE A 150 10.03 -0.35 -3.15
C ILE A 150 10.82 -1.09 -4.23
N SER A 151 10.55 -2.38 -4.43
CA SER A 151 11.26 -3.19 -5.44
C SER A 151 10.99 -2.72 -6.87
N LEU A 152 9.89 -2.03 -7.16
CA LEU A 152 9.66 -1.40 -8.47
C LEU A 152 10.79 -0.43 -8.82
N ALA A 153 11.28 0.32 -7.84
CA ALA A 153 12.41 1.25 -8.03
C ALA A 153 13.76 0.54 -8.00
N THR A 154 14.03 -0.23 -6.93
CA THR A 154 15.36 -0.82 -6.67
C THR A 154 15.76 -1.82 -7.75
N LEU A 155 14.80 -2.53 -8.33
CA LEU A 155 15.03 -3.42 -9.47
C LEU A 155 15.01 -2.70 -10.83
N GLY A 156 14.82 -1.38 -10.86
CA GLY A 156 14.77 -0.59 -12.10
C GLY A 156 13.58 -0.90 -13.01
N ILE A 157 12.50 -1.48 -12.45
CA ILE A 157 11.26 -1.81 -13.18
C ILE A 157 10.47 -0.55 -13.51
N TYR A 158 10.46 0.41 -12.57
CA TYR A 158 9.80 1.69 -12.75
C TYR A 158 10.72 2.85 -12.32
N ARG A 159 10.72 3.90 -13.10
CA ARG A 159 11.35 5.19 -12.78
C ARG A 159 10.33 6.31 -12.99
N PRO A 160 10.14 7.20 -11.99
CA PRO A 160 9.12 8.23 -12.05
C PRO A 160 9.48 9.29 -13.11
N ARG A 161 8.46 9.74 -13.86
CA ARG A 161 8.54 10.83 -14.82
C ARG A 161 7.39 11.80 -14.57
N LEU A 162 7.60 13.10 -14.77
CA LEU A 162 6.52 14.09 -14.62
C LEU A 162 5.32 13.79 -15.52
N GLY A 163 5.58 13.29 -16.74
CA GLY A 163 4.51 12.89 -17.66
C GLY A 163 3.63 11.72 -17.20
N ASP A 164 4.04 10.96 -16.16
CA ASP A 164 3.22 9.88 -15.59
C ASP A 164 2.15 10.43 -14.60
N PHE A 165 2.36 11.63 -14.04
CA PHE A 165 1.53 12.19 -12.96
C PHE A 165 0.04 12.29 -13.29
N PRO A 166 -0.37 12.83 -14.45
CA PRO A 166 -1.80 12.87 -14.80
C PRO A 166 -2.44 11.49 -14.84
N GLY A 167 -1.74 10.49 -15.37
CA GLY A 167 -2.21 9.10 -15.40
C GLY A 167 -2.30 8.47 -14.00
N ILE A 168 -1.39 8.82 -13.08
CA ILE A 168 -1.42 8.37 -11.68
C ILE A 168 -2.62 8.98 -10.95
N TYR A 169 -2.86 10.28 -11.11
CA TYR A 169 -4.04 10.95 -10.55
C TYR A 169 -5.35 10.37 -11.11
N LEU A 170 -5.40 10.13 -12.42
CA LEU A 170 -6.57 9.50 -13.03
C LEU A 170 -6.82 8.11 -12.43
N THR A 171 -5.76 7.30 -12.25
CA THR A 171 -5.84 6.00 -11.60
C THR A 171 -6.41 6.12 -10.19
N LEU A 172 -5.90 7.07 -9.38
CA LEU A 172 -6.41 7.32 -8.02
C LEU A 172 -7.89 7.75 -8.04
N CYS A 173 -8.26 8.68 -8.92
CA CYS A 173 -9.65 9.16 -9.01
C CYS A 173 -10.61 8.03 -9.43
N CYS A 174 -10.22 7.20 -10.40
CA CYS A 174 -11.01 6.04 -10.82
C CYS A 174 -11.19 5.03 -9.67
N LEU A 175 -10.12 4.75 -8.91
CA LEU A 175 -10.18 3.84 -7.78
C LEU A 175 -11.02 4.41 -6.63
N ALA A 176 -10.86 5.69 -6.31
CA ALA A 176 -11.64 6.36 -5.26
C ALA A 176 -13.13 6.45 -5.63
N GLY A 177 -13.43 6.78 -6.89
CA GLY A 177 -14.81 6.78 -7.41
C GLY A 177 -15.43 5.39 -7.41
N GLY A 178 -14.68 4.37 -7.83
CA GLY A 178 -15.11 2.97 -7.79
C GLY A 178 -15.37 2.49 -6.35
N ALA A 179 -14.44 2.78 -5.42
CA ALA A 179 -14.61 2.46 -4.01
C ALA A 179 -15.81 3.19 -3.40
N HIS A 180 -16.05 4.46 -3.79
CA HIS A 180 -17.23 5.20 -3.36
C HIS A 180 -18.54 4.57 -3.85
N ALA A 181 -18.58 4.14 -5.11
CA ALA A 181 -19.75 3.42 -5.66
C ALA A 181 -20.00 2.10 -4.91
N VAL A 182 -18.94 1.34 -4.63
CA VAL A 182 -19.04 0.12 -3.80
C VAL A 182 -19.56 0.45 -2.40
N ASN A 183 -19.03 1.48 -1.74
CA ASN A 183 -19.50 1.92 -0.44
C ASN A 183 -21.00 2.30 -0.47
N LEU A 184 -21.45 3.03 -1.50
CA LEU A 184 -22.86 3.40 -1.67
C LEU A 184 -23.78 2.16 -1.74
N ILE A 185 -23.37 1.15 -2.50
CA ILE A 185 -24.13 -0.11 -2.65
C ILE A 185 -24.13 -0.87 -1.32
N LEU A 186 -22.96 -1.11 -0.74
CA LEU A 186 -22.81 -1.91 0.48
C LEU A 186 -23.56 -1.26 1.66
N ARG A 187 -23.47 0.07 1.81
CA ARG A 187 -24.14 0.80 2.90
C ARG A 187 -25.65 0.71 2.83
N ARG A 188 -26.22 0.58 1.63
CA ARG A 188 -27.67 0.44 1.42
C ARG A 188 -28.16 -1.01 1.52
N THR A 189 -27.27 -1.99 1.46
CA THR A 189 -27.65 -3.40 1.36
C THR A 189 -27.20 -4.24 2.56
N VAL A 190 -25.88 -4.46 2.72
CA VAL A 190 -25.34 -5.50 3.60
C VAL A 190 -24.32 -5.00 4.63
N CYS A 191 -23.83 -3.77 4.49
CA CYS A 191 -22.78 -3.24 5.37
C CYS A 191 -22.93 -1.71 5.55
N PRO A 192 -23.79 -1.24 6.50
CA PRO A 192 -24.07 0.20 6.71
C PRO A 192 -22.83 1.03 7.04
N PHE A 193 -21.77 0.42 7.52
CA PHE A 193 -20.52 1.08 7.93
C PHE A 193 -19.40 0.98 6.90
N ALA A 194 -19.63 0.40 5.70
CA ALA A 194 -18.63 0.28 4.67
C ALA A 194 -17.98 1.64 4.35
N ASN A 195 -16.65 1.71 4.39
CA ASN A 195 -15.89 2.95 4.16
C ASN A 195 -14.52 2.67 3.52
N TYR A 196 -14.54 2.07 2.36
CA TYR A 196 -13.34 1.84 1.57
C TYR A 196 -12.77 3.15 1.03
N PHE A 197 -11.44 3.28 0.99
CA PHE A 197 -10.74 4.51 0.64
C PHE A 197 -11.12 5.70 1.53
N TYR A 198 -11.80 5.46 2.66
CA TYR A 198 -12.32 6.53 3.50
C TYR A 198 -13.11 7.58 2.72
N THR A 199 -13.94 7.15 1.75
CA THR A 199 -14.75 8.10 0.94
C THR A 199 -15.90 8.73 1.73
N TYR A 200 -16.21 8.20 2.92
CA TYR A 200 -17.04 8.80 3.97
C TYR A 200 -16.16 9.27 5.14
N PRO A 201 -16.66 10.15 6.00
CA PRO A 201 -15.92 10.61 7.18
C PRO A 201 -15.33 9.45 7.96
N ALA A 202 -14.07 9.62 8.40
CA ALA A 202 -13.35 8.66 9.22
C ALA A 202 -12.72 9.37 10.42
N ASP A 203 -12.55 8.63 11.51
CA ASP A 203 -11.96 9.16 12.75
C ASP A 203 -10.41 9.18 12.69
N ILE A 204 -9.90 9.83 11.64
CA ILE A 204 -8.49 10.10 11.41
C ILE A 204 -8.29 11.61 11.41
N SER A 205 -7.38 12.14 12.22
CA SER A 205 -7.23 13.58 12.49
C SER A 205 -7.12 14.42 11.21
N ILE A 206 -6.34 13.99 10.23
CA ILE A 206 -6.18 14.72 8.97
C ILE A 206 -7.46 14.66 8.11
N LEU A 207 -8.17 13.53 8.11
CA LEU A 207 -9.40 13.39 7.37
C LEU A 207 -10.56 14.18 8.01
N ARG A 208 -10.57 14.29 9.35
CA ARG A 208 -11.49 15.18 10.06
C ARG A 208 -11.25 16.65 9.71
N LEU A 209 -9.98 17.05 9.53
CA LEU A 209 -9.66 18.40 9.08
C LEU A 209 -10.19 18.66 7.67
N PHE A 210 -9.97 17.74 6.74
CA PHE A 210 -10.47 17.84 5.37
C PHE A 210 -12.00 17.89 5.33
N TRP A 211 -12.67 17.09 6.17
CA TRP A 211 -14.12 17.10 6.29
C TRP A 211 -14.68 18.44 6.77
N ARG A 212 -13.95 19.13 7.66
CA ARG A 212 -14.35 20.49 8.10
C ARG A 212 -14.29 21.51 6.97
N TRP A 213 -13.37 21.33 6.02
CA TRP A 213 -13.24 22.22 4.85
C TRP A 213 -14.26 21.90 3.76
N ILE A 214 -14.49 20.63 3.50
CA ILE A 214 -15.38 20.14 2.43
C ILE A 214 -16.27 19.02 3.01
N PRO A 215 -17.41 19.34 3.62
CA PRO A 215 -18.27 18.33 4.25
C PRO A 215 -19.12 17.56 3.20
N CYS A 216 -18.46 16.95 2.22
CA CYS A 216 -19.09 16.17 1.16
C CYS A 216 -18.32 14.85 0.97
N PRO A 217 -19.01 13.69 1.07
CA PRO A 217 -18.40 12.38 0.82
C PRO A 217 -17.61 12.35 -0.49
N LEU A 218 -16.51 11.63 -0.52
CA LEU A 218 -15.53 11.56 -1.60
C LEU A 218 -14.80 12.89 -1.84
N LEU A 219 -15.52 14.03 -2.00
CA LEU A 219 -14.90 15.32 -2.35
C LEU A 219 -14.03 15.88 -1.23
N TYR A 220 -14.28 15.54 0.02
CA TYR A 220 -13.43 15.99 1.13
C TYR A 220 -12.00 15.44 1.06
N LEU A 221 -11.73 14.43 0.21
CA LEU A 221 -10.39 13.90 -0.03
C LEU A 221 -9.55 14.76 -0.99
N LEU A 222 -10.15 15.76 -1.67
CA LEU A 222 -9.44 16.62 -2.62
C LEU A 222 -8.16 17.28 -2.07
N PRO A 223 -8.10 17.78 -0.81
CA PRO A 223 -6.85 18.29 -0.26
C PRO A 223 -5.74 17.24 -0.21
N GLY A 224 -6.08 15.96 -0.08
CA GLY A 224 -5.13 14.85 -0.13
C GLY A 224 -4.40 14.73 -1.48
N LEU A 225 -5.01 15.18 -2.58
CA LEU A 225 -4.36 15.20 -3.90
C LEU A 225 -3.17 16.16 -3.93
N LEU A 226 -3.26 17.30 -3.24
CA LEU A 226 -2.15 18.26 -3.12
C LEU A 226 -0.99 17.65 -2.31
N ILE A 227 -1.30 16.98 -1.21
CA ILE A 227 -0.29 16.29 -0.38
C ILE A 227 0.38 15.18 -1.20
N LEU A 228 -0.40 14.37 -1.91
CA LEU A 228 0.14 13.34 -2.80
C LEU A 228 1.02 13.97 -3.90
N GLY A 229 0.61 15.10 -4.48
CA GLY A 229 1.39 15.81 -5.49
C GLY A 229 2.73 16.28 -4.96
N ALA A 230 2.77 16.90 -3.79
CA ALA A 230 4.00 17.33 -3.13
C ALA A 230 4.92 16.12 -2.86
N TYR A 231 4.38 15.03 -2.35
CA TYR A 231 5.12 13.78 -2.14
C TYR A 231 5.68 13.20 -3.45
N MET A 232 4.87 13.14 -4.50
CA MET A 232 5.30 12.65 -5.83
C MET A 232 6.40 13.53 -6.43
N LEU A 233 6.28 14.86 -6.32
CA LEU A 233 7.29 15.80 -6.78
C LEU A 233 8.61 15.66 -6.00
N THR A 234 8.54 15.47 -4.68
CA THR A 234 9.71 15.25 -3.84
C THR A 234 10.45 13.97 -4.26
N LEU A 235 9.75 12.85 -4.41
CA LEU A 235 10.36 11.61 -4.85
C LEU A 235 10.92 11.71 -6.28
N TRP A 236 10.16 12.28 -7.22
CA TRP A 236 10.66 12.52 -8.57
C TRP A 236 11.93 13.38 -8.56
N GLY A 237 11.95 14.46 -7.79
CA GLY A 237 13.10 15.34 -7.65
C GLY A 237 14.34 14.62 -7.11
N THR A 238 14.18 13.76 -6.10
CA THR A 238 15.30 12.96 -5.58
C THR A 238 15.85 12.02 -6.64
N PHE A 239 14.99 11.33 -7.40
CA PHE A 239 15.44 10.48 -8.53
C PHE A 239 16.17 11.28 -9.59
N ALA A 240 15.66 12.44 -9.99
CA ALA A 240 16.28 13.30 -10.98
C ALA A 240 17.65 13.84 -10.54
N LEU A 241 17.80 14.17 -9.25
CA LEU A 241 19.07 14.59 -8.67
C LEU A 241 20.10 13.45 -8.63
N CYS A 242 19.68 12.25 -8.21
CA CYS A 242 20.54 11.08 -8.20
C CYS A 242 21.05 10.71 -9.62
N GLU A 243 20.19 10.81 -10.63
CA GLU A 243 20.57 10.56 -12.03
C GLU A 243 21.61 11.59 -12.53
N LYS A 244 21.42 12.87 -12.21
CA LYS A 244 22.39 13.94 -12.57
C LYS A 244 23.74 13.71 -11.86
N ALA A 245 23.71 13.37 -10.58
CA ALA A 245 24.93 13.07 -9.82
C ALA A 245 25.68 11.85 -10.40
N GLY A 246 24.96 10.74 -10.66
CA GLY A 246 25.56 9.54 -11.28
C GLY A 246 26.15 9.82 -12.68
N ALA A 247 25.49 10.65 -13.50
CA ALA A 247 26.01 11.07 -14.79
C ALA A 247 27.26 11.97 -14.67
N SER A 248 27.37 12.77 -13.60
CA SER A 248 28.55 13.60 -13.31
C SER A 248 29.75 12.74 -12.92
N PHE A 249 29.57 11.74 -12.04
CA PHE A 249 30.62 10.81 -11.63
C PHE A 249 31.15 9.97 -12.81
N GLY A 250 30.26 9.53 -13.70
CA GLY A 250 30.61 8.74 -14.88
C GLY A 250 31.46 9.50 -15.92
N LYS A 251 31.38 10.84 -15.97
CA LYS A 251 32.21 11.69 -16.86
C LYS A 251 33.62 11.91 -16.33
N HIS A 252 33.83 11.92 -15.02
CA HIS A 252 35.15 12.11 -14.40
C HIS A 252 36.02 10.85 -14.44
N HIS A 253 35.44 9.65 -14.57
CA HIS A 253 36.20 8.40 -14.70
C HIS A 253 36.56 8.02 -16.15
N LYS A 254 36.18 8.80 -17.16
CA LYS A 254 36.54 8.59 -18.58
C LYS A 254 37.55 9.59 -19.10
N LYS A 255 38.18 10.35 -18.22
CA LYS A 255 39.38 11.15 -18.51
C LYS A 255 40.57 10.52 -17.77
#